data_31c0a45561c25169898c5dbb75b121f3
#
_entry.id   31c0a45561c25169898c5dbb75b121f3
#
_cell.length_a   1.000
_cell.length_b   1.000
_cell.length_c   1.000
_cell.angle_alpha   90.00
_cell.angle_beta   90.00
_cell.angle_gamma   90.00
#
_symmetry.space_group_name_H-M   'P 1'
#
loop_
_entity.id
_entity.type
_entity.pdbx_description
1 polymer ?
#
loop_
_entity_poly.entity_id
_entity_poly.type
_entity_poly.pdbx_seq_one_letter_code
_entity_poly.pdbx_strand_id
1 'polypeptide(L)'
;MINVIGIGQNRENMTLGAIKAIEDSDVIIGYKKYINQIEDLIEGKEILKKGMGDEIARAEVAIQKSMEGQTVSLVSSGDPGVFGMANVLYQIISKYDDVEVKVDPGVSALNYTSSKLGAPLNDFAAISLSNILTPLSEIEKKLRFALEANLIVAIYNPISKTRKEPFRRFKKCVLDIKGEDALIGIVDSTYEPAKESIVKVKDLTEDLVNMSCTLIVGNDLTYIQDSKLITPRGYVIRSPIHELSRNHYEKFLNGEISHGPNRECEYYPCHWDGQYCDFCYCPFYPCGDSSTGGEWIKGKNVWNCKDCHWPHQKDAVNCIRGPLEEILEEVDDLKKKKKTLLKLRRACLLNNNPRDL
;
A
#
# COMPACT_ATOMS: atom_id res chain seq x y z
N MET A 1 14.08 -31.53 -14.08
CA MET A 1 13.61 -30.13 -14.11
C MET A 1 12.94 -29.75 -12.80
N ILE A 2 13.13 -28.54 -12.29
CA ILE A 2 12.48 -28.04 -11.06
C ILE A 2 11.56 -26.88 -11.41
N ASN A 3 10.26 -27.01 -11.13
CA ASN A 3 9.30 -25.92 -11.16
C ASN A 3 9.14 -25.33 -9.76
N VAL A 4 9.54 -24.07 -9.54
CA VAL A 4 9.30 -23.36 -8.28
C VAL A 4 7.98 -22.64 -8.40
N ILE A 5 6.97 -23.08 -7.66
CA ILE A 5 5.58 -22.75 -7.92
C ILE A 5 4.98 -21.89 -6.82
N GLY A 6 4.40 -20.75 -7.22
CA GLY A 6 3.56 -19.93 -6.35
C GLY A 6 2.10 -20.40 -6.37
N ILE A 7 1.62 -20.90 -5.21
CA ILE A 7 0.23 -21.38 -5.12
C ILE A 7 -0.78 -20.30 -4.68
N GLY A 8 -0.37 -19.02 -4.61
CA GLY A 8 -1.24 -17.97 -4.09
C GLY A 8 -1.55 -18.12 -2.60
N GLN A 9 -2.63 -17.51 -2.14
CA GLN A 9 -3.09 -17.58 -0.75
C GLN A 9 -4.17 -18.65 -0.54
N ASN A 10 -4.89 -19.01 -1.60
CA ASN A 10 -5.90 -20.07 -1.61
C ASN A 10 -6.02 -20.64 -3.03
N ARG A 11 -6.88 -21.66 -3.19
CA ARG A 11 -7.07 -22.37 -4.46
C ARG A 11 -7.49 -21.46 -5.62
N GLU A 12 -8.35 -20.47 -5.36
CA GLU A 12 -8.84 -19.53 -6.38
C GLU A 12 -7.76 -18.57 -6.88
N ASN A 13 -6.70 -18.38 -6.12
CA ASN A 13 -5.59 -17.49 -6.47
C ASN A 13 -4.41 -18.21 -7.14
N MET A 14 -4.56 -19.48 -7.48
CA MET A 14 -3.57 -20.21 -8.26
C MET A 14 -3.65 -19.81 -9.73
N THR A 15 -2.49 -19.63 -10.35
CA THR A 15 -2.42 -19.42 -11.81
C THR A 15 -2.63 -20.75 -12.55
N LEU A 16 -3.13 -20.67 -13.76
CA LEU A 16 -3.25 -21.87 -14.64
C LEU A 16 -1.88 -22.51 -14.88
N GLY A 17 -0.82 -21.71 -14.96
CA GLY A 17 0.55 -22.21 -15.10
C GLY A 17 0.99 -23.04 -13.89
N ALA A 18 0.70 -22.54 -12.68
CA ALA A 18 1.00 -23.26 -11.43
C ALA A 18 0.25 -24.61 -11.34
N ILE A 19 -1.04 -24.61 -11.70
CA ILE A 19 -1.84 -25.85 -11.72
C ILE A 19 -1.23 -26.85 -12.68
N LYS A 20 -0.97 -26.44 -13.92
CA LYS A 20 -0.38 -27.32 -14.95
C LYS A 20 1.00 -27.86 -14.52
N ALA A 21 1.86 -27.01 -13.96
CA ALA A 21 3.18 -27.43 -13.50
C ALA A 21 3.10 -28.47 -12.37
N ILE A 22 2.09 -28.36 -11.47
CA ILE A 22 1.83 -29.39 -10.44
C ILE A 22 1.34 -30.68 -11.09
N GLU A 23 0.40 -30.61 -12.04
CA GLU A 23 -0.13 -31.77 -12.73
C GLU A 23 0.95 -32.54 -13.53
N ASP A 24 1.88 -31.81 -14.15
CA ASP A 24 2.98 -32.38 -14.94
C ASP A 24 4.16 -32.89 -14.09
N SER A 25 4.15 -32.74 -12.77
CA SER A 25 5.27 -33.14 -11.90
C SER A 25 5.14 -34.54 -11.35
N ASP A 26 6.27 -35.22 -11.19
CA ASP A 26 6.39 -36.54 -10.53
C ASP A 26 6.44 -36.39 -9.00
N VAL A 27 7.13 -35.33 -8.53
CA VAL A 27 7.41 -35.10 -7.10
C VAL A 27 6.95 -33.73 -6.67
N ILE A 28 6.25 -33.65 -5.54
CA ILE A 28 5.81 -32.41 -4.94
C ILE A 28 6.53 -32.22 -3.59
N ILE A 29 7.25 -31.10 -3.47
CA ILE A 29 8.02 -30.74 -2.27
C ILE A 29 7.52 -29.44 -1.71
N GLY A 30 7.23 -29.38 -0.41
CA GLY A 30 6.74 -28.14 0.18
C GLY A 30 6.59 -28.19 1.70
N TYR A 31 6.25 -27.05 2.28
CA TYR A 31 5.82 -26.97 3.67
C TYR A 31 4.44 -27.64 3.84
N LYS A 32 4.27 -28.40 4.91
CA LYS A 32 3.04 -29.20 5.16
C LYS A 32 1.74 -28.42 4.93
N LYS A 33 1.67 -27.17 5.42
CA LYS A 33 0.46 -26.33 5.27
C LYS A 33 0.17 -26.02 3.80
N TYR A 34 1.21 -25.81 2.98
CA TYR A 34 1.06 -25.47 1.55
C TYR A 34 0.65 -26.70 0.73
N ILE A 35 1.23 -27.85 1.05
CA ILE A 35 0.85 -29.13 0.42
C ILE A 35 -0.63 -29.45 0.66
N ASN A 36 -1.13 -29.21 1.87
CA ASN A 36 -2.54 -29.44 2.19
C ASN A 36 -3.53 -28.52 1.41
N GLN A 37 -3.07 -27.35 0.92
CA GLN A 37 -3.89 -26.46 0.09
C GLN A 37 -4.10 -26.96 -1.34
N ILE A 38 -3.31 -27.93 -1.79
CA ILE A 38 -3.32 -28.47 -3.15
C ILE A 38 -3.53 -29.99 -3.19
N GLU A 39 -4.09 -30.58 -2.12
CA GLU A 39 -4.29 -32.04 -2.00
C GLU A 39 -5.09 -32.63 -3.17
N ASP A 40 -6.01 -31.86 -3.73
CA ASP A 40 -6.83 -32.22 -4.89
C ASP A 40 -6.05 -32.33 -6.23
N LEU A 41 -4.82 -31.77 -6.29
CA LEU A 41 -3.97 -31.74 -7.51
C LEU A 41 -2.82 -32.76 -7.46
N ILE A 42 -2.58 -33.41 -6.34
CA ILE A 42 -1.35 -34.17 -6.11
C ILE A 42 -1.59 -35.67 -5.87
N GLU A 43 -2.78 -36.16 -6.18
CA GLU A 43 -3.12 -37.57 -6.08
C GLU A 43 -2.19 -38.41 -6.96
N GLY A 44 -1.66 -39.50 -6.41
CA GLY A 44 -0.76 -40.43 -7.12
C GLY A 44 0.70 -39.97 -7.27
N LYS A 45 1.07 -38.79 -6.74
CA LYS A 45 2.43 -38.24 -6.83
C LYS A 45 3.27 -38.54 -5.58
N GLU A 46 4.60 -38.53 -5.73
CA GLU A 46 5.51 -38.58 -4.58
C GLU A 46 5.45 -37.25 -3.82
N ILE A 47 5.14 -37.27 -2.52
CA ILE A 47 4.95 -36.05 -1.70
C ILE A 47 6.00 -36.01 -0.59
N LEU A 48 6.81 -34.93 -0.59
CA LEU A 48 7.86 -34.72 0.42
C LEU A 48 7.51 -33.45 1.24
N LYS A 49 6.93 -33.69 2.43
CA LYS A 49 6.57 -32.64 3.39
C LYS A 49 7.75 -32.36 4.32
N LYS A 50 8.17 -31.08 4.41
CA LYS A 50 9.24 -30.63 5.32
C LYS A 50 8.70 -29.54 6.26
N GLY A 51 9.43 -29.31 7.35
CA GLY A 51 9.10 -28.32 8.36
C GLY A 51 9.38 -26.86 7.95
N MET A 52 8.97 -25.94 8.79
CA MET A 52 9.42 -24.55 8.73
C MET A 52 10.87 -24.47 9.25
N GLY A 53 11.73 -23.71 8.58
CA GLY A 53 13.17 -23.66 8.86
C GLY A 53 14.01 -24.64 8.01
N ASP A 54 13.36 -25.58 7.29
CA ASP A 54 14.03 -26.57 6.44
C ASP A 54 14.14 -26.09 4.96
N GLU A 55 14.22 -24.76 4.72
CA GLU A 55 14.20 -24.18 3.36
C GLU A 55 15.36 -24.73 2.51
N ILE A 56 16.57 -24.77 3.05
CA ILE A 56 17.75 -25.31 2.36
C ILE A 56 17.55 -26.80 2.06
N ALA A 57 17.13 -27.59 3.04
CA ALA A 57 16.90 -29.02 2.86
C ALA A 57 15.80 -29.32 1.82
N ARG A 58 14.76 -28.47 1.73
CA ARG A 58 13.74 -28.60 0.66
C ARG A 58 14.33 -28.36 -0.71
N ALA A 59 15.17 -27.34 -0.85
CA ALA A 59 15.81 -27.02 -2.12
C ALA A 59 16.84 -28.09 -2.53
N GLU A 60 17.63 -28.61 -1.60
CA GLU A 60 18.58 -29.68 -1.86
C GLU A 60 17.89 -31.00 -2.30
N VAL A 61 16.80 -31.39 -1.64
CA VAL A 61 16.01 -32.55 -2.04
C VAL A 61 15.38 -32.35 -3.41
N ALA A 62 14.91 -31.12 -3.74
CA ALA A 62 14.38 -30.81 -5.08
C ALA A 62 15.45 -30.96 -6.16
N ILE A 63 16.68 -30.51 -5.91
CA ILE A 63 17.82 -30.66 -6.82
C ILE A 63 18.15 -32.14 -7.01
N GLN A 64 18.27 -32.91 -5.91
CA GLN A 64 18.57 -34.34 -5.96
C GLN A 64 17.55 -35.10 -6.80
N LYS A 65 16.24 -34.89 -6.56
CA LYS A 65 15.17 -35.53 -7.31
C LYS A 65 15.18 -35.16 -8.80
N SER A 66 15.51 -33.90 -9.11
CA SER A 66 15.67 -33.47 -10.50
C SER A 66 16.87 -34.14 -11.18
N MET A 67 17.98 -34.32 -10.49
CA MET A 67 19.15 -35.05 -11.01
C MET A 67 18.87 -36.56 -11.21
N GLU A 68 17.91 -37.12 -10.48
CA GLU A 68 17.38 -38.48 -10.68
C GLU A 68 16.47 -38.59 -11.92
N GLY A 69 16.29 -37.49 -12.65
CA GLY A 69 15.49 -37.41 -13.89
C GLY A 69 14.01 -37.11 -13.67
N GLN A 70 13.59 -36.80 -12.44
CA GLN A 70 12.19 -36.48 -12.11
C GLN A 70 11.86 -35.01 -12.35
N THR A 71 10.60 -34.75 -12.73
CA THR A 71 10.05 -33.38 -12.75
C THR A 71 9.53 -33.05 -11.35
N VAL A 72 10.07 -31.98 -10.76
CA VAL A 72 9.83 -31.61 -9.35
C VAL A 72 9.05 -30.32 -9.27
N SER A 73 7.96 -30.29 -8.51
CA SER A 73 7.30 -29.05 -8.05
C SER A 73 7.75 -28.67 -6.64
N LEU A 74 8.49 -27.57 -6.53
CA LEU A 74 8.87 -26.97 -5.25
C LEU A 74 7.84 -25.86 -4.91
N VAL A 75 6.93 -26.16 -3.99
CA VAL A 75 5.75 -25.34 -3.70
C VAL A 75 6.03 -24.25 -2.68
N SER A 76 5.61 -23.02 -2.99
CA SER A 76 5.69 -21.83 -2.13
C SER A 76 4.32 -21.15 -2.03
N SER A 77 3.94 -20.71 -0.84
CA SER A 77 2.73 -19.85 -0.69
C SER A 77 2.95 -18.51 -1.35
N GLY A 78 1.87 -17.89 -1.81
CA GLY A 78 1.94 -16.61 -2.51
C GLY A 78 2.73 -16.70 -3.80
N ASP A 79 3.73 -15.85 -3.93
CA ASP A 79 4.69 -15.83 -5.06
C ASP A 79 6.06 -16.35 -4.59
N PRO A 80 6.72 -17.24 -5.34
CA PRO A 80 7.98 -17.85 -4.90
C PRO A 80 9.17 -16.87 -4.93
N GLY A 81 9.07 -15.75 -5.64
CA GLY A 81 10.07 -14.68 -5.67
C GLY A 81 9.91 -13.65 -4.55
N VAL A 82 8.76 -13.64 -3.84
CA VAL A 82 8.49 -12.68 -2.76
C VAL A 82 8.59 -13.37 -1.40
N PHE A 83 9.77 -13.32 -0.79
CA PHE A 83 10.11 -14.04 0.46
C PHE A 83 9.85 -15.56 0.41
N GLY A 84 9.90 -16.14 -0.80
CA GLY A 84 9.60 -17.54 -1.06
C GLY A 84 10.82 -18.37 -1.45
N MET A 85 10.56 -19.59 -1.98
CA MET A 85 11.57 -20.62 -2.21
C MET A 85 12.49 -20.36 -3.41
N ALA A 86 12.12 -19.47 -4.37
CA ALA A 86 12.94 -19.24 -5.54
C ALA A 86 14.34 -18.70 -5.19
N ASN A 87 14.39 -17.72 -4.27
CA ASN A 87 15.66 -17.16 -3.82
C ASN A 87 16.58 -18.21 -3.19
N VAL A 88 16.03 -19.07 -2.32
CA VAL A 88 16.78 -20.14 -1.66
C VAL A 88 17.35 -21.13 -2.66
N LEU A 89 16.52 -21.56 -3.63
CA LEU A 89 16.97 -22.47 -4.68
C LEU A 89 18.10 -21.88 -5.52
N TYR A 90 17.92 -20.63 -6.00
CA TYR A 90 18.93 -19.96 -6.82
C TYR A 90 20.26 -19.70 -6.09
N GLN A 91 20.25 -19.57 -4.76
CA GLN A 91 21.50 -19.44 -3.98
C GLN A 91 22.34 -20.72 -3.96
N ILE A 92 21.72 -21.91 -4.06
CA ILE A 92 22.44 -23.16 -3.91
C ILE A 92 22.61 -23.94 -5.22
N ILE A 93 21.78 -23.66 -6.22
CA ILE A 93 21.77 -24.43 -7.47
C ILE A 93 23.09 -24.33 -8.24
N SER A 94 23.81 -23.25 -8.11
CA SER A 94 25.14 -23.06 -8.73
C SER A 94 26.20 -24.07 -8.32
N LYS A 95 25.92 -24.89 -7.29
CA LYS A 95 26.79 -26.00 -6.88
C LYS A 95 26.58 -27.28 -7.73
N TYR A 96 25.58 -27.29 -8.61
CA TYR A 96 25.17 -28.46 -9.38
C TYR A 96 25.10 -28.11 -10.85
N ASP A 97 25.54 -29.05 -11.70
CA ASP A 97 25.50 -28.92 -13.14
C ASP A 97 24.15 -29.47 -13.68
N ASP A 98 23.70 -28.94 -14.83
CA ASP A 98 22.59 -29.45 -15.65
C ASP A 98 21.22 -29.58 -14.95
N VAL A 99 20.91 -28.71 -13.99
CA VAL A 99 19.58 -28.64 -13.37
C VAL A 99 18.78 -27.45 -13.93
N GLU A 100 17.76 -27.75 -14.72
CA GLU A 100 16.86 -26.74 -15.26
C GLU A 100 15.85 -26.29 -14.19
N VAL A 101 15.70 -24.97 -14.03
CA VAL A 101 14.75 -24.34 -13.10
C VAL A 101 13.80 -23.43 -13.84
N LYS A 102 12.52 -23.62 -13.60
CA LYS A 102 11.44 -22.72 -14.02
C LYS A 102 10.73 -22.15 -12.79
N VAL A 103 10.38 -20.86 -12.83
CA VAL A 103 9.60 -20.20 -11.77
C VAL A 103 8.21 -19.87 -12.32
N ASP A 104 7.18 -20.45 -11.73
CA ASP A 104 5.79 -20.13 -12.02
C ASP A 104 5.26 -19.16 -10.96
N PRO A 105 4.91 -17.91 -11.33
CA PRO A 105 4.50 -16.88 -10.37
C PRO A 105 3.14 -17.21 -9.74
N GLY A 106 2.93 -16.68 -8.54
CA GLY A 106 1.65 -16.76 -7.83
C GLY A 106 1.15 -15.40 -7.37
N VAL A 107 -0.10 -15.34 -6.93
CA VAL A 107 -0.64 -14.13 -6.31
C VAL A 107 0.02 -13.95 -4.95
N SER A 108 0.93 -12.96 -4.85
CA SER A 108 1.65 -12.69 -3.60
C SER A 108 0.70 -12.30 -2.46
N ALA A 109 1.10 -12.55 -1.21
CA ALA A 109 0.33 -12.11 -0.05
C ALA A 109 0.08 -10.59 -0.05
N LEU A 110 1.01 -9.79 -0.58
CA LEU A 110 0.84 -8.35 -0.79
C LEU A 110 -0.35 -8.04 -1.71
N ASN A 111 -0.39 -8.64 -2.89
CA ASN A 111 -1.47 -8.39 -3.86
C ASN A 111 -2.82 -8.89 -3.34
N TYR A 112 -2.83 -10.06 -2.70
CA TYR A 112 -4.02 -10.60 -2.05
C TYR A 112 -4.54 -9.66 -0.95
N THR A 113 -3.66 -9.19 -0.06
CA THR A 113 -3.99 -8.25 1.01
C THR A 113 -4.52 -6.94 0.45
N SER A 114 -3.88 -6.40 -0.59
CA SER A 114 -4.33 -5.18 -1.27
C SER A 114 -5.74 -5.35 -1.85
N SER A 115 -6.04 -6.48 -2.48
CA SER A 115 -7.37 -6.73 -3.07
C SER A 115 -8.49 -6.81 -2.02
N LYS A 116 -8.18 -7.28 -0.81
CA LYS A 116 -9.12 -7.34 0.31
C LYS A 116 -9.35 -5.96 0.92
N LEU A 117 -8.30 -5.18 1.09
CA LEU A 117 -8.36 -3.87 1.74
C LEU A 117 -8.87 -2.73 0.86
N GLY A 118 -8.91 -2.88 -0.46
CA GLY A 118 -9.34 -1.84 -1.39
C GLY A 118 -8.28 -1.48 -2.42
N ALA A 119 -7.80 -0.25 -2.47
CA ALA A 119 -6.79 0.21 -3.42
C ALA A 119 -5.64 0.95 -2.70
N PRO A 120 -4.94 0.33 -1.76
CA PRO A 120 -3.94 1.02 -0.95
C PRO A 120 -2.59 1.19 -1.65
N LEU A 121 -2.26 0.34 -2.65
CA LEU A 121 -0.93 0.29 -3.23
C LEU A 121 -0.74 1.33 -4.35
N ASN A 122 0.24 2.20 -4.14
CA ASN A 122 0.87 3.05 -5.15
C ASN A 122 2.38 2.76 -5.11
N ASP A 123 3.22 3.77 -4.84
CA ASP A 123 4.65 3.53 -4.58
C ASP A 123 4.77 2.81 -3.22
N PHE A 124 5.38 1.63 -3.20
CA PHE A 124 5.41 0.82 -1.99
C PHE A 124 6.72 0.07 -1.77
N ALA A 125 6.95 -0.32 -0.53
CA ALA A 125 8.01 -1.23 -0.11
C ALA A 125 7.41 -2.48 0.54
N ALA A 126 8.01 -3.66 0.30
CA ALA A 126 7.67 -4.89 0.99
C ALA A 126 8.80 -5.26 1.98
N ILE A 127 8.48 -5.35 3.26
CA ILE A 127 9.45 -5.57 4.34
C ILE A 127 9.00 -6.75 5.20
N SER A 128 9.91 -7.71 5.42
CA SER A 128 9.69 -8.80 6.38
C SER A 128 10.22 -8.40 7.75
N LEU A 129 9.41 -8.60 8.80
CA LEU A 129 9.85 -8.43 10.20
C LEU A 129 10.57 -9.68 10.75
N SER A 130 10.88 -10.66 9.92
CA SER A 130 11.63 -11.81 10.35
C SER A 130 13.10 -11.46 10.61
N ASN A 131 13.51 -11.50 11.87
CA ASN A 131 14.88 -11.25 12.29
C ASN A 131 15.70 -12.55 12.44
N ILE A 132 15.28 -13.64 11.81
CA ILE A 132 16.00 -14.93 11.85
C ILE A 132 17.30 -14.84 11.04
N LEU A 133 17.22 -14.25 9.83
CA LEU A 133 18.36 -14.11 8.91
C LEU A 133 18.81 -12.64 8.73
N THR A 134 18.02 -11.69 9.19
CA THR A 134 18.29 -10.25 9.02
C THR A 134 18.37 -9.58 10.38
N PRO A 135 19.44 -8.85 10.71
CA PRO A 135 19.53 -8.11 11.96
C PRO A 135 18.35 -7.13 12.14
N LEU A 136 17.85 -7.04 13.37
CA LEU A 136 16.70 -6.17 13.67
C LEU A 136 16.97 -4.69 13.33
N SER A 137 18.20 -4.21 13.56
CA SER A 137 18.62 -2.85 13.19
C SER A 137 18.54 -2.58 11.68
N GLU A 138 18.81 -3.60 10.86
CA GLU A 138 18.67 -3.47 9.40
C GLU A 138 17.20 -3.42 8.98
N ILE A 139 16.34 -4.21 9.61
CA ILE A 139 14.88 -4.17 9.40
C ILE A 139 14.35 -2.79 9.78
N GLU A 140 14.71 -2.26 10.96
CA GLU A 140 14.31 -0.92 11.42
C GLU A 140 14.79 0.18 10.45
N LYS A 141 16.02 0.08 9.97
CA LYS A 141 16.57 1.05 9.00
C LYS A 141 15.75 1.08 7.71
N LYS A 142 15.46 -0.08 7.11
CA LYS A 142 14.64 -0.19 5.89
C LYS A 142 13.24 0.36 6.13
N LEU A 143 12.64 0.02 7.26
CA LEU A 143 11.30 0.49 7.63
C LEU A 143 11.26 2.01 7.78
N ARG A 144 12.22 2.59 8.51
CA ARG A 144 12.33 4.03 8.72
C ARG A 144 12.43 4.79 7.39
N PHE A 145 13.37 4.41 6.53
CA PHE A 145 13.53 5.08 5.22
C PHE A 145 12.30 4.93 4.32
N ALA A 146 11.63 3.79 4.33
CA ALA A 146 10.40 3.62 3.55
C ALA A 146 9.26 4.54 4.06
N LEU A 147 9.10 4.66 5.38
CA LEU A 147 8.11 5.53 5.99
C LEU A 147 8.43 7.01 5.80
N GLU A 148 9.70 7.42 5.99
CA GLU A 148 10.18 8.80 5.77
C GLU A 148 10.03 9.22 4.29
N ALA A 149 10.27 8.29 3.35
CA ALA A 149 10.03 8.50 1.92
C ALA A 149 8.53 8.52 1.55
N ASN A 150 7.65 8.41 2.53
CA ASN A 150 6.20 8.37 2.36
C ASN A 150 5.70 7.24 1.45
N LEU A 151 6.42 6.11 1.41
CA LEU A 151 5.96 4.91 0.72
C LEU A 151 4.86 4.21 1.53
N ILE A 152 4.01 3.49 0.84
CA ILE A 152 3.15 2.48 1.46
C ILE A 152 4.04 1.31 1.84
N VAL A 153 3.87 0.74 3.05
CA VAL A 153 4.74 -0.34 3.49
C VAL A 153 3.93 -1.61 3.74
N ALA A 154 4.21 -2.64 2.95
CA ALA A 154 3.67 -3.97 3.16
C ALA A 154 4.56 -4.76 4.12
N ILE A 155 4.00 -5.26 5.20
CA ILE A 155 4.69 -5.99 6.27
C ILE A 155 4.38 -7.47 6.18
N TYR A 156 5.44 -8.26 6.02
CA TYR A 156 5.42 -9.72 6.06
C TYR A 156 5.96 -10.25 7.39
N ASN A 157 5.49 -11.43 7.79
CA ASN A 157 5.93 -12.10 9.01
C ASN A 157 5.87 -11.21 10.26
N PRO A 158 4.75 -10.53 10.54
CA PRO A 158 4.70 -9.46 11.54
C PRO A 158 5.06 -9.95 12.94
N ILE A 159 4.60 -11.13 13.34
CA ILE A 159 4.80 -11.65 14.68
C ILE A 159 4.83 -13.19 14.67
N SER A 160 5.48 -13.82 15.65
CA SER A 160 5.34 -15.25 15.94
C SER A 160 5.21 -15.48 17.46
N LYS A 161 4.92 -16.71 17.85
CA LYS A 161 4.78 -17.07 19.29
C LYS A 161 5.99 -16.66 20.12
N THR A 162 7.20 -16.76 19.56
CA THR A 162 8.48 -16.47 20.26
C THR A 162 9.13 -15.17 19.84
N ARG A 163 8.66 -14.53 18.75
CA ARG A 163 9.30 -13.38 18.13
C ARG A 163 8.32 -12.20 18.07
N LYS A 164 8.29 -11.42 19.17
CA LYS A 164 7.39 -10.26 19.34
C LYS A 164 8.11 -8.90 19.22
N GLU A 165 9.40 -8.86 19.53
CA GLU A 165 10.18 -7.63 19.54
C GLU A 165 10.21 -6.90 18.17
N PRO A 166 10.37 -7.57 17.00
CA PRO A 166 10.31 -6.87 15.73
C PRO A 166 8.99 -6.16 15.49
N PHE A 167 7.85 -6.73 15.92
CA PHE A 167 6.54 -6.11 15.81
C PHE A 167 6.43 -4.87 16.72
N ARG A 168 6.93 -4.92 17.95
CA ARG A 168 6.95 -3.76 18.86
C ARG A 168 7.77 -2.61 18.29
N ARG A 169 8.95 -2.92 17.71
CA ARG A 169 9.81 -1.94 17.02
C ARG A 169 9.13 -1.37 15.79
N PHE A 170 8.46 -2.21 15.00
CA PHE A 170 7.64 -1.77 13.87
C PHE A 170 6.57 -0.78 14.31
N LYS A 171 5.72 -1.13 15.31
CA LYS A 171 4.68 -0.23 15.81
C LYS A 171 5.26 1.09 16.28
N LYS A 172 6.35 1.05 17.07
CA LYS A 172 7.03 2.27 17.52
C LYS A 172 7.52 3.12 16.37
N CYS A 173 8.16 2.51 15.37
CA CYS A 173 8.68 3.23 14.21
C CYS A 173 7.56 3.95 13.41
N VAL A 174 6.40 3.29 13.24
CA VAL A 174 5.23 3.92 12.58
C VAL A 174 4.69 5.07 13.41
N LEU A 175 4.55 4.90 14.73
CA LEU A 175 4.11 5.97 15.65
C LEU A 175 5.05 7.19 15.58
N ASP A 176 6.36 6.97 15.64
CA ASP A 176 7.37 8.03 15.66
C ASP A 176 7.38 8.85 14.36
N ILE A 177 7.10 8.22 13.19
CA ILE A 177 7.24 8.86 11.87
C ILE A 177 5.91 9.34 11.31
N LYS A 178 4.83 8.54 11.47
CA LYS A 178 3.51 8.81 10.87
C LYS A 178 2.47 9.29 11.86
N GLY A 179 2.77 9.26 13.16
CA GLY A 179 1.83 9.65 14.20
C GLY A 179 0.79 8.60 14.56
N GLU A 180 -0.01 8.89 15.57
CA GLU A 180 -0.96 7.96 16.20
C GLU A 180 -2.11 7.52 15.28
N ASP A 181 -2.50 8.37 14.34
CA ASP A 181 -3.65 8.16 13.46
C ASP A 181 -3.29 7.47 12.13
N ALA A 182 -2.01 7.08 11.94
CA ALA A 182 -1.58 6.33 10.76
C ALA A 182 -2.42 5.06 10.58
N LEU A 183 -2.90 4.83 9.36
CA LEU A 183 -3.81 3.73 9.05
C LEU A 183 -3.03 2.46 8.69
N ILE A 184 -3.45 1.35 9.27
CA ILE A 184 -2.89 0.02 9.02
C ILE A 184 -4.01 -0.93 8.65
N GLY A 185 -3.94 -1.47 7.44
CA GLY A 185 -4.79 -2.58 7.01
C GLY A 185 -4.14 -3.91 7.38
N ILE A 186 -4.95 -4.85 7.87
CA ILE A 186 -4.52 -6.19 8.32
C ILE A 186 -5.37 -7.22 7.59
N VAL A 187 -4.73 -8.21 6.98
CA VAL A 187 -5.44 -9.36 6.41
C VAL A 187 -4.83 -10.64 6.97
N ASP A 188 -5.68 -11.44 7.61
CA ASP A 188 -5.32 -12.77 8.12
C ASP A 188 -5.83 -13.84 7.15
N SER A 189 -4.88 -14.49 6.47
CA SER A 189 -5.14 -15.54 5.49
C SER A 189 -5.35 -16.94 6.12
N THR A 190 -5.44 -17.04 7.45
CA THR A 190 -5.77 -18.33 8.11
C THR A 190 -7.25 -18.64 8.08
N TYR A 191 -8.08 -17.64 7.81
CA TYR A 191 -9.53 -17.78 7.68
C TYR A 191 -9.96 -17.88 6.21
N GLU A 192 -11.08 -18.58 5.96
CA GLU A 192 -11.74 -18.65 4.65
C GLU A 192 -13.21 -18.28 4.83
N PRO A 193 -13.67 -17.11 4.36
CA PRO A 193 -12.86 -16.04 3.72
C PRO A 193 -11.87 -15.38 4.69
N ALA A 194 -10.79 -14.80 4.14
CA ALA A 194 -9.78 -14.12 4.94
C ALA A 194 -10.39 -12.99 5.78
N LYS A 195 -9.94 -12.88 7.03
CA LYS A 195 -10.39 -11.81 7.93
C LYS A 195 -9.62 -10.52 7.62
N GLU A 196 -10.35 -9.44 7.34
CA GLU A 196 -9.80 -8.11 7.08
C GLU A 196 -10.17 -7.11 8.17
N SER A 197 -9.26 -6.19 8.50
CA SER A 197 -9.51 -5.07 9.40
C SER A 197 -8.62 -3.88 9.05
N ILE A 198 -9.08 -2.68 9.37
CA ILE A 198 -8.32 -1.44 9.26
C ILE A 198 -8.33 -0.78 10.63
N VAL A 199 -7.14 -0.46 11.15
CA VAL A 199 -6.97 0.15 12.48
C VAL A 199 -6.03 1.35 12.39
N LYS A 200 -6.12 2.26 13.37
CA LYS A 200 -5.08 3.25 13.60
C LYS A 200 -3.89 2.60 14.31
N VAL A 201 -2.68 3.08 14.08
CA VAL A 201 -1.49 2.47 14.68
C VAL A 201 -1.52 2.49 16.22
N LYS A 202 -2.14 3.50 16.86
CA LYS A 202 -2.33 3.52 18.32
C LYS A 202 -3.12 2.33 18.84
N ASP A 203 -4.10 1.86 18.07
CA ASP A 203 -5.00 0.76 18.42
C ASP A 203 -4.45 -0.62 17.98
N LEU A 204 -3.31 -0.65 17.27
CA LEU A 204 -2.67 -1.89 16.82
C LEU A 204 -2.08 -2.63 18.02
N THR A 205 -2.50 -3.87 18.25
CA THR A 205 -2.02 -4.74 19.35
C THR A 205 -1.51 -6.08 18.84
N GLU A 206 -0.75 -6.81 19.68
CA GLU A 206 -0.16 -8.11 19.31
C GLU A 206 -1.22 -9.19 19.03
N ASP A 207 -2.37 -9.10 19.66
CA ASP A 207 -3.50 -10.05 19.52
C ASP A 207 -4.29 -9.88 18.21
N LEU A 208 -4.15 -8.73 17.55
CA LEU A 208 -4.76 -8.49 16.24
C LEU A 208 -3.99 -9.18 15.10
N VAL A 209 -2.80 -9.68 15.35
CA VAL A 209 -1.89 -10.20 14.30
C VAL A 209 -1.31 -11.55 14.66
N ASN A 210 -1.04 -12.35 13.63
CA ASN A 210 -0.31 -13.60 13.73
C ASN A 210 0.68 -13.73 12.56
N MET A 211 1.42 -14.83 12.48
CA MET A 211 2.43 -15.02 11.43
C MET A 211 1.86 -15.14 10.01
N SER A 212 0.58 -15.43 9.87
CA SER A 212 -0.10 -15.53 8.57
C SER A 212 -0.75 -14.20 8.14
N CYS A 213 -0.66 -13.16 8.96
CA CYS A 213 -1.11 -11.83 8.59
C CYS A 213 -0.12 -11.14 7.67
N THR A 214 -0.66 -10.38 6.72
CA THR A 214 0.07 -9.34 5.98
C THR A 214 -0.55 -8.00 6.32
N LEU A 215 0.30 -7.01 6.66
CA LEU A 215 -0.17 -5.67 6.99
C LEU A 215 0.21 -4.69 5.88
N ILE A 216 -0.63 -3.68 5.68
CA ILE A 216 -0.31 -2.54 4.80
C ILE A 216 -0.40 -1.27 5.62
N VAL A 217 0.73 -0.60 5.80
CA VAL A 217 0.80 0.75 6.39
C VAL A 217 0.55 1.76 5.30
N GLY A 218 -0.49 2.58 5.46
CA GLY A 218 -0.79 3.68 4.54
C GLY A 218 0.26 4.79 4.60
N ASN A 219 0.26 5.64 3.58
CA ASN A 219 1.04 6.89 3.59
C ASN A 219 0.19 8.08 4.06
N ASP A 220 0.76 9.30 4.06
CA ASP A 220 0.10 10.50 4.57
C ASP A 220 -1.16 10.92 3.78
N LEU A 221 -1.38 10.35 2.59
CA LEU A 221 -2.57 10.57 1.76
C LEU A 221 -3.60 9.45 1.89
N THR A 222 -3.29 8.40 2.64
CA THR A 222 -4.18 7.24 2.77
C THR A 222 -5.36 7.56 3.68
N TYR A 223 -6.56 7.20 3.24
CA TYR A 223 -7.81 7.38 3.99
C TYR A 223 -8.72 6.16 3.89
N ILE A 224 -9.79 6.15 4.69
CA ILE A 224 -10.82 5.11 4.66
C ILE A 224 -12.05 5.64 3.92
N GLN A 225 -12.54 4.87 2.95
CA GLN A 225 -13.80 5.13 2.28
C GLN A 225 -14.56 3.82 2.06
N ASP A 226 -15.84 3.78 2.44
CA ASP A 226 -16.70 2.58 2.33
C ASP A 226 -16.00 1.31 2.91
N SER A 227 -15.38 1.45 4.09
CA SER A 227 -14.60 0.39 4.77
C SER A 227 -13.40 -0.14 3.98
N LYS A 228 -12.91 0.61 3.00
CA LYS A 228 -11.71 0.29 2.22
C LYS A 228 -10.61 1.32 2.43
N LEU A 229 -9.38 0.86 2.34
CA LEU A 229 -8.16 1.65 2.47
C LEU A 229 -7.78 2.17 1.08
N ILE A 230 -7.77 3.49 0.91
CA ILE A 230 -7.53 4.13 -0.38
C ILE A 230 -6.31 5.04 -0.29
N THR A 231 -5.41 4.93 -1.24
CA THR A 231 -4.32 5.89 -1.45
C THR A 231 -4.48 6.56 -2.81
N PRO A 232 -4.78 7.86 -2.87
CA PRO A 232 -5.07 8.54 -4.13
C PRO A 232 -3.81 8.67 -5.00
N ARG A 233 -3.98 8.54 -6.33
CA ARG A 233 -2.91 8.74 -7.33
C ARG A 233 -2.92 10.12 -7.97
N GLY A 234 -3.89 10.98 -7.61
CA GLY A 234 -4.02 12.33 -8.16
C GLY A 234 -4.61 12.37 -9.58
N TYR A 235 -5.56 11.49 -9.88
CA TYR A 235 -6.29 11.55 -11.14
C TYR A 235 -7.07 12.84 -11.27
N VAL A 236 -7.04 13.46 -12.47
CA VAL A 236 -7.71 14.72 -12.76
C VAL A 236 -9.20 14.49 -12.95
N ILE A 237 -10.00 15.05 -12.04
CA ILE A 237 -11.45 15.11 -12.15
C ILE A 237 -11.83 16.50 -12.68
N ARG A 238 -12.60 16.56 -13.76
CA ARG A 238 -13.00 17.81 -14.40
C ARG A 238 -14.44 18.15 -14.01
N SER A 239 -14.66 19.42 -13.69
CA SER A 239 -15.98 20.00 -13.41
C SER A 239 -16.05 21.42 -14.02
N PRO A 240 -17.24 21.93 -14.35
CA PRO A 240 -17.42 23.35 -14.64
C PRO A 240 -16.98 24.22 -13.46
N ILE A 241 -16.43 25.40 -13.74
CA ILE A 241 -16.16 26.40 -12.70
C ILE A 241 -17.50 27.05 -12.32
N HIS A 242 -17.84 26.98 -11.03
CA HIS A 242 -19.06 27.61 -10.51
C HIS A 242 -18.93 29.13 -10.59
N GLU A 243 -20.03 29.86 -10.84
CA GLU A 243 -20.05 31.32 -11.00
C GLU A 243 -19.42 32.04 -9.79
N LEU A 244 -19.78 31.66 -8.57
CA LEU A 244 -19.21 32.25 -7.36
C LEU A 244 -17.69 32.02 -7.23
N SER A 245 -17.20 30.85 -7.67
CA SER A 245 -15.76 30.57 -7.74
C SER A 245 -15.09 31.45 -8.79
N ARG A 246 -15.73 31.69 -9.94
CA ARG A 246 -15.25 32.59 -10.99
C ARG A 246 -15.07 34.02 -10.45
N ASN A 247 -16.11 34.57 -9.84
CA ASN A 247 -16.08 35.90 -9.23
C ASN A 247 -15.01 36.05 -8.14
N HIS A 248 -14.81 35.00 -7.33
CA HIS A 248 -13.76 34.99 -6.33
C HIS A 248 -12.36 35.02 -6.94
N TYR A 249 -12.11 34.23 -8.00
CA TYR A 249 -10.79 34.18 -8.62
C TYR A 249 -10.50 35.36 -9.55
N GLU A 250 -11.51 36.05 -10.07
CA GLU A 250 -11.35 37.38 -10.70
C GLU A 250 -10.79 38.40 -9.69
N LYS A 251 -11.39 38.46 -8.48
CA LYS A 251 -10.87 39.30 -7.39
C LYS A 251 -9.48 38.89 -6.92
N PHE A 252 -9.21 37.57 -6.85
CA PHE A 252 -7.90 37.07 -6.48
C PHE A 252 -6.81 37.54 -7.46
N LEU A 253 -7.04 37.43 -8.76
CA LEU A 253 -6.10 37.82 -9.81
C LEU A 253 -5.91 39.36 -9.83
N ASN A 254 -6.93 40.15 -9.45
CA ASN A 254 -6.84 41.61 -9.31
C ASN A 254 -6.16 42.04 -7.99
N GLY A 255 -5.75 41.11 -7.11
CA GLY A 255 -5.15 41.42 -5.81
C GLY A 255 -6.14 41.95 -4.76
N GLU A 256 -7.45 41.77 -4.99
CA GLU A 256 -8.51 42.25 -4.09
C GLU A 256 -8.79 41.32 -2.91
N ILE A 257 -8.28 40.06 -2.96
CA ILE A 257 -8.42 39.11 -1.87
C ILE A 257 -7.29 39.33 -0.85
N SER A 258 -7.64 39.79 0.32
CA SER A 258 -6.68 39.95 1.45
C SER A 258 -6.13 38.62 1.92
N HIS A 259 -4.87 38.61 2.37
CA HIS A 259 -4.24 37.44 2.99
C HIS A 259 -4.65 37.30 4.44
N GLY A 260 -5.18 36.15 4.84
CA GLY A 260 -5.54 35.84 6.21
C GLY A 260 -7.04 35.90 6.54
N PRO A 261 -7.38 36.12 7.83
CA PRO A 261 -8.77 36.18 8.27
C PRO A 261 -9.52 37.39 7.72
N ASN A 262 -10.70 37.18 7.15
CA ASN A 262 -11.60 38.26 6.73
C ASN A 262 -12.73 38.46 7.76
N ARG A 263 -12.50 39.30 8.76
CA ARG A 263 -13.47 39.58 9.83
C ARG A 263 -14.65 40.45 9.41
N GLU A 264 -14.60 41.06 8.24
CA GLU A 264 -15.69 41.88 7.67
C GLU A 264 -16.70 41.01 6.91
N CYS A 265 -16.39 39.73 6.64
CA CYS A 265 -17.29 38.81 5.96
C CYS A 265 -18.45 38.44 6.89
N GLU A 266 -19.70 38.54 6.40
CA GLU A 266 -20.92 38.16 7.14
C GLU A 266 -20.96 36.67 7.59
N TYR A 267 -20.19 35.79 6.92
CA TYR A 267 -20.08 34.37 7.26
C TYR A 267 -18.91 34.05 8.15
N TYR A 268 -18.09 35.05 8.56
CA TYR A 268 -16.94 34.80 9.41
C TYR A 268 -17.34 34.72 10.91
N PRO A 269 -16.83 33.73 11.67
CA PRO A 269 -16.02 32.57 11.23
C PRO A 269 -16.93 31.44 10.71
N CYS A 270 -16.74 30.99 9.45
CA CYS A 270 -17.49 29.87 8.91
C CYS A 270 -16.97 28.48 9.35
N HIS A 271 -15.74 28.42 9.87
CA HIS A 271 -15.16 27.21 10.43
C HIS A 271 -14.66 27.44 11.86
N TRP A 272 -13.66 28.33 12.07
CA TRP A 272 -13.12 28.72 13.40
C TRP A 272 -12.59 30.15 13.37
N ASP A 273 -12.48 30.80 14.51
CA ASP A 273 -11.87 32.12 14.59
C ASP A 273 -10.37 32.05 14.29
N GLY A 274 -9.88 32.92 13.43
CA GLY A 274 -8.50 32.94 12.93
C GLY A 274 -8.28 32.12 11.66
N GLN A 275 -9.31 31.51 11.08
CA GLN A 275 -9.20 30.85 9.76
C GLN A 275 -8.77 31.83 8.67
N TYR A 276 -8.03 31.36 7.71
CA TYR A 276 -7.63 32.11 6.54
C TYR A 276 -8.72 32.04 5.45
N CYS A 277 -9.05 33.18 4.84
CA CYS A 277 -10.15 33.31 3.91
C CYS A 277 -9.72 33.44 2.43
N ASP A 278 -8.44 33.29 2.14
CA ASP A 278 -7.84 33.41 0.81
C ASP A 278 -8.52 32.48 -0.23
N PHE A 279 -8.96 31.31 0.20
CA PHE A 279 -9.52 30.28 -0.66
C PHE A 279 -10.94 29.85 -0.24
N CYS A 280 -11.86 30.81 -0.08
CA CYS A 280 -13.29 30.52 0.15
C CYS A 280 -13.88 29.57 -0.90
N TYR A 281 -13.34 29.59 -2.10
CA TYR A 281 -13.58 28.62 -3.17
C TYR A 281 -12.26 27.90 -3.45
N CYS A 282 -12.19 26.62 -3.09
CA CYS A 282 -10.99 25.82 -3.22
C CYS A 282 -10.48 25.77 -4.68
N PRO A 283 -9.21 26.16 -4.98
CA PRO A 283 -8.66 26.15 -6.34
C PRO A 283 -8.51 24.73 -6.91
N PHE A 284 -8.59 23.74 -6.05
CA PHE A 284 -8.44 22.33 -6.39
C PHE A 284 -9.76 21.59 -6.60
N TYR A 285 -10.90 22.29 -6.53
CA TYR A 285 -12.24 21.69 -6.65
C TYR A 285 -12.54 21.16 -8.06
N PRO A 286 -13.13 19.96 -8.21
CA PRO A 286 -13.14 18.90 -7.22
C PRO A 286 -11.76 18.21 -7.19
N CYS A 287 -11.19 17.97 -6.01
CA CYS A 287 -9.91 17.27 -5.91
C CYS A 287 -10.05 15.75 -5.95
N GLY A 288 -11.19 15.20 -5.55
CA GLY A 288 -11.46 13.77 -5.51
C GLY A 288 -10.60 13.02 -4.49
N ASP A 289 -10.11 13.72 -3.47
CA ASP A 289 -9.19 13.20 -2.48
C ASP A 289 -9.76 13.47 -1.08
N SER A 290 -10.25 12.42 -0.44
CA SER A 290 -10.89 12.49 0.87
C SER A 290 -9.91 12.59 2.04
N SER A 291 -8.59 12.61 1.81
CA SER A 291 -7.58 12.73 2.87
C SER A 291 -7.71 14.02 3.70
N THR A 292 -8.34 15.06 3.14
CA THR A 292 -8.59 16.34 3.82
C THR A 292 -10.05 16.53 4.24
N GLY A 293 -10.88 15.51 4.21
CA GLY A 293 -12.28 15.56 4.67
C GLY A 293 -13.33 15.76 3.58
N GLY A 294 -12.95 15.86 2.29
CA GLY A 294 -13.92 15.91 1.19
C GLY A 294 -14.49 14.51 0.88
N GLU A 295 -15.70 14.48 0.30
CA GLU A 295 -16.37 13.22 -0.10
C GLU A 295 -17.29 13.40 -1.30
N TRP A 296 -17.56 12.33 -2.05
CA TRP A 296 -18.61 12.33 -3.07
C TRP A 296 -19.99 12.18 -2.45
N ILE A 297 -20.92 13.06 -2.82
CA ILE A 297 -22.34 12.85 -2.48
C ILE A 297 -22.87 11.71 -3.35
N LYS A 298 -23.24 10.58 -2.72
CA LYS A 298 -23.73 9.41 -3.43
C LYS A 298 -24.92 9.77 -4.34
N GLY A 299 -24.85 9.37 -5.61
CA GLY A 299 -25.90 9.63 -6.62
C GLY A 299 -25.95 11.03 -7.21
N LYS A 300 -25.07 11.98 -6.83
CA LYS A 300 -25.17 13.38 -7.29
C LYS A 300 -23.98 13.90 -8.08
N ASN A 301 -22.97 13.15 -8.36
CA ASN A 301 -21.74 13.63 -9.04
C ASN A 301 -21.26 15.03 -8.53
N VAL A 302 -21.40 15.27 -7.22
CA VAL A 302 -21.00 16.50 -6.53
C VAL A 302 -19.99 16.15 -5.45
N TRP A 303 -18.88 16.86 -5.44
CA TRP A 303 -17.86 16.76 -4.40
C TRP A 303 -18.22 17.68 -3.23
N ASN A 304 -18.45 17.12 -2.06
CA ASN A 304 -18.73 17.86 -0.83
C ASN A 304 -17.41 18.20 -0.12
N CYS A 305 -17.15 19.47 0.11
CA CYS A 305 -15.97 19.96 0.82
C CYS A 305 -16.30 20.53 2.21
N LYS A 306 -17.50 20.30 2.74
CA LYS A 306 -17.96 20.90 4.02
C LYS A 306 -16.98 20.65 5.16
N ASP A 307 -16.45 19.44 5.24
CA ASP A 307 -15.55 19.03 6.33
C ASP A 307 -14.06 19.14 5.95
N CYS A 308 -13.75 19.72 4.77
CA CYS A 308 -12.38 19.96 4.33
C CYS A 308 -11.90 21.35 4.80
N HIS A 309 -11.24 21.40 5.93
CA HIS A 309 -10.74 22.64 6.53
C HIS A 309 -9.30 23.00 6.11
N TRP A 310 -8.60 22.08 5.43
CA TRP A 310 -7.20 22.27 5.07
C TRP A 310 -6.90 23.57 4.28
N PRO A 311 -7.70 24.02 3.27
CA PRO A 311 -7.40 25.24 2.54
C PRO A 311 -7.52 26.52 3.36
N HIS A 312 -8.03 26.43 4.59
CA HIS A 312 -8.19 27.55 5.52
C HIS A 312 -7.14 27.57 6.63
N GLN A 313 -6.24 26.61 6.66
CA GLN A 313 -5.12 26.58 7.59
C GLN A 313 -4.01 27.51 7.13
N LYS A 314 -3.41 28.25 8.05
CA LYS A 314 -2.34 29.23 7.78
C LYS A 314 -1.20 28.65 6.93
N ASP A 315 -0.70 27.47 7.31
CA ASP A 315 0.45 26.86 6.64
C ASP A 315 0.10 26.39 5.22
N ALA A 316 -1.11 25.87 5.04
CA ALA A 316 -1.61 25.49 3.71
C ALA A 316 -1.75 26.72 2.81
N VAL A 317 -2.33 27.81 3.31
CA VAL A 317 -2.50 29.05 2.55
C VAL A 317 -1.14 29.65 2.18
N ASN A 318 -0.20 29.70 3.10
CA ASN A 318 1.16 30.19 2.85
C ASN A 318 1.90 29.37 1.78
N CYS A 319 1.68 28.06 1.77
CA CYS A 319 2.26 27.18 0.76
C CYS A 319 1.60 27.37 -0.63
N ILE A 320 0.29 27.56 -0.67
CA ILE A 320 -0.49 27.56 -1.92
C ILE A 320 -0.43 28.92 -2.62
N ARG A 321 -0.54 30.05 -1.90
CA ARG A 321 -0.86 31.35 -2.45
C ARG A 321 0.14 31.81 -3.50
N GLY A 322 1.42 31.89 -3.17
CA GLY A 322 2.44 32.39 -4.10
C GLY A 322 2.53 31.55 -5.39
N PRO A 323 2.71 30.21 -5.30
CA PRO A 323 2.69 29.37 -6.50
C PRO A 323 1.37 29.43 -7.29
N LEU A 324 0.22 29.61 -6.63
CA LEU A 324 -1.07 29.77 -7.31
C LEU A 324 -1.13 31.07 -8.13
N GLU A 325 -0.61 32.19 -7.59
CA GLU A 325 -0.49 33.47 -8.30
C GLU A 325 0.39 33.35 -9.55
N GLU A 326 1.45 32.52 -9.51
CA GLU A 326 2.30 32.25 -10.68
C GLU A 326 1.63 31.32 -11.71
N ILE A 327 0.77 30.40 -11.28
CA ILE A 327 0.10 29.41 -12.14
C ILE A 327 -1.10 30.07 -12.87
N LEU A 328 -1.88 30.90 -12.18
CA LEU A 328 -3.11 31.48 -12.72
C LEU A 328 -2.84 32.81 -13.45
N GLU A 329 -3.10 32.84 -14.74
CA GLU A 329 -3.12 34.05 -15.56
C GLU A 329 -4.56 34.55 -15.82
N GLU A 330 -5.50 33.61 -15.86
CA GLU A 330 -6.93 33.82 -16.02
C GLU A 330 -7.73 32.81 -15.22
N VAL A 331 -9.01 33.11 -14.97
CA VAL A 331 -9.87 32.22 -14.15
C VAL A 331 -10.03 30.83 -14.77
N ASP A 332 -10.06 30.73 -16.08
CA ASP A 332 -10.20 29.43 -16.77
C ASP A 332 -8.99 28.49 -16.58
N ASP A 333 -7.87 29.01 -16.08
CA ASP A 333 -6.72 28.22 -15.71
C ASP A 333 -7.01 27.25 -14.56
N LEU A 334 -7.99 27.54 -13.70
CA LEU A 334 -8.49 26.59 -12.71
C LEU A 334 -8.92 25.27 -13.36
N LYS A 335 -9.38 25.31 -14.60
CA LYS A 335 -9.75 24.12 -15.37
C LYS A 335 -8.64 23.67 -16.33
N LYS A 336 -8.03 24.63 -17.06
CA LYS A 336 -7.00 24.34 -18.05
C LYS A 336 -5.74 23.76 -17.42
N LYS A 337 -5.29 24.34 -16.30
CA LYS A 337 -4.07 23.94 -15.56
C LYS A 337 -4.37 22.99 -14.38
N LYS A 338 -5.51 22.29 -14.39
CA LYS A 338 -5.98 21.42 -13.29
C LYS A 338 -4.95 20.41 -12.81
N LYS A 339 -4.17 19.80 -13.72
CA LYS A 339 -3.12 18.85 -13.39
C LYS A 339 -2.02 19.51 -12.55
N THR A 340 -1.61 20.71 -12.91
CA THR A 340 -0.60 21.50 -12.18
C THR A 340 -1.12 21.90 -10.81
N LEU A 341 -2.39 22.33 -10.72
CA LEU A 341 -3.02 22.65 -9.45
C LEU A 341 -3.10 21.45 -8.50
N LEU A 342 -3.41 20.26 -8.99
CA LEU A 342 -3.42 19.05 -8.15
C LEU A 342 -2.01 18.62 -7.70
N LYS A 343 -0.96 18.90 -8.50
CA LYS A 343 0.41 18.72 -8.07
C LYS A 343 0.78 19.71 -6.96
N LEU A 344 0.41 21.00 -7.11
CA LEU A 344 0.58 22.02 -6.07
C LEU A 344 -0.09 21.58 -4.77
N ARG A 345 -1.37 21.14 -4.84
CA ARG A 345 -2.08 20.62 -3.68
C ARG A 345 -1.29 19.51 -3.00
N ARG A 346 -0.82 18.52 -3.76
CA ARG A 346 -0.06 17.38 -3.22
C ARG A 346 1.26 17.82 -2.59
N ALA A 347 1.98 18.74 -3.21
CA ALA A 347 3.23 19.26 -2.66
C ALA A 347 3.00 19.95 -1.32
N CYS A 348 1.98 20.80 -1.22
CA CYS A 348 1.66 21.49 0.03
C CYS A 348 1.11 20.55 1.12
N LEU A 349 0.37 19.49 0.77
CA LEU A 349 -0.07 18.48 1.74
C LEU A 349 1.08 17.68 2.33
N LEU A 350 2.12 17.43 1.54
CA LEU A 350 3.27 16.61 1.93
C LEU A 350 4.47 17.47 2.41
N ASN A 351 4.26 18.77 2.62
CA ASN A 351 5.30 19.73 2.99
C ASN A 351 6.54 19.71 2.06
N ASN A 352 6.32 19.34 0.78
CA ASN A 352 7.35 19.39 -0.25
C ASN A 352 7.43 20.81 -0.84
N ASN A 353 8.59 21.13 -1.43
CA ASN A 353 8.75 22.42 -2.09
C ASN A 353 7.78 22.54 -3.30
N PRO A 354 6.83 23.50 -3.30
CA PRO A 354 5.87 23.63 -4.39
C PRO A 354 6.48 24.21 -5.68
N ARG A 355 7.75 24.62 -5.66
CA ARG A 355 8.49 25.14 -6.84
C ARG A 355 9.11 24.01 -7.69
N ASP A 356 9.08 22.76 -7.22
CA ASP A 356 9.59 21.59 -7.95
C ASP A 356 8.49 20.91 -8.81
N LEU A 357 7.47 21.67 -9.24
CA LEU A 357 6.29 21.15 -9.96
C LEU A 357 6.50 20.97 -11.47
#